data_3abc4d02ca42334b72532e58b93b70ff
#
_entry.id   3abc4d02ca42334b72532e58b93b70ff
#
_cell.length_a   1.000
_cell.length_b   1.000
_cell.length_c   1.000
_cell.angle_alpha   90.00
_cell.angle_beta   90.00
_cell.angle_gamma   90.00
#
_symmetry.space_group_name_H-M   'P 1'
#
loop_
_entity.id
_entity.type
_entity.pdbx_description
1 polymer ?
#
loop_
_entity_poly.entity_id
_entity_poly.type
_entity_poly.pdbx_seq_one_letter_code
_entity_poly.pdbx_strand_id
1 'polypeptide(L)'
;HPLLMRDPEYDFSPSTKTMVSENIRYITFRDTYGGDNDKTYYLQQRWNQMEIDGTTPTAGDKLEEAFKLAGDDTPERRKLQQHIYNLFGMQKLLDKYVILLSSGELRKVKVATALFSDPRVLIMDNPFIGLDAGTRDQLKTLLTTLAHERSLQIILILSKTDDIPDFITHVVEVKDMRVGKKMTLQEYRDTRTPVPPHILDDAKARAIVTMPYATGDYNVDEVVRLNRVSIVYGKRTILKDLDWTVRNG
;
A
#
# COMPACT_ATOMS: atom_id res chain seq x y z
N HIS A 1 -8.12 -16.67 -15.13
CA HIS A 1 -8.62 -15.41 -14.59
C HIS A 1 -9.69 -15.69 -13.55
N PRO A 2 -9.46 -15.41 -12.25
CA PRO A 2 -10.37 -15.82 -11.18
C PRO A 2 -11.69 -15.06 -11.13
N LEU A 3 -11.89 -14.05 -11.96
CA LEU A 3 -13.09 -13.20 -11.92
C LEU A 3 -14.14 -13.56 -12.99
N LEU A 4 -13.98 -14.68 -13.68
CA LEU A 4 -15.00 -15.23 -14.58
C LEU A 4 -15.95 -16.19 -13.85
N MET A 5 -16.04 -16.14 -12.54
CA MET A 5 -17.04 -16.90 -11.79
C MET A 5 -18.43 -16.37 -12.15
N ARG A 6 -19.16 -17.18 -12.88
CA ARG A 6 -20.61 -17.08 -12.99
C ARG A 6 -21.16 -17.68 -11.70
N ASP A 7 -21.32 -16.86 -10.68
CA ASP A 7 -22.13 -17.26 -9.53
C ASP A 7 -23.45 -16.50 -9.61
N PRO A 8 -24.51 -17.12 -10.09
CA PRO A 8 -25.82 -16.50 -10.17
C PRO A 8 -26.49 -16.29 -8.80
N GLU A 9 -25.90 -16.82 -7.73
CA GLU A 9 -26.50 -16.77 -6.39
C GLU A 9 -26.04 -15.59 -5.55
N TYR A 10 -25.04 -14.81 -6.00
CA TYR A 10 -24.58 -13.66 -5.21
C TYR A 10 -25.50 -12.45 -5.43
N ASP A 11 -26.16 -12.02 -4.36
CA ASP A 11 -26.96 -10.79 -4.35
C ASP A 11 -26.06 -9.57 -4.19
N PHE A 12 -25.92 -8.81 -5.27
CA PHE A 12 -25.18 -7.54 -5.27
C PHE A 12 -26.04 -6.34 -4.87
N SER A 13 -27.26 -6.53 -4.35
CA SER A 13 -28.12 -5.42 -3.93
C SER A 13 -27.41 -4.45 -2.98
N PRO A 14 -27.62 -3.15 -3.10
CA PRO A 14 -28.52 -2.43 -4.03
C PRO A 14 -27.85 -2.04 -5.36
N SER A 15 -26.80 -2.71 -5.82
CA SER A 15 -26.17 -2.43 -7.12
C SER A 15 -27.13 -2.75 -8.26
N THR A 16 -27.17 -1.87 -9.27
CA THR A 16 -27.87 -2.11 -10.53
C THR A 16 -27.05 -2.91 -11.53
N LYS A 17 -25.78 -3.18 -11.20
CA LYS A 17 -24.83 -3.91 -12.04
C LYS A 17 -25.03 -5.41 -11.86
N THR A 18 -25.04 -6.14 -12.99
CA THR A 18 -25.35 -7.57 -12.99
C THR A 18 -24.11 -8.46 -13.08
N MET A 19 -22.95 -7.89 -13.53
CA MET A 19 -21.73 -8.68 -13.70
C MET A 19 -20.86 -8.66 -12.44
N VAL A 20 -20.26 -9.80 -12.12
CA VAL A 20 -19.28 -9.93 -11.03
C VAL A 20 -18.13 -8.95 -11.21
N SER A 21 -17.61 -8.80 -12.42
CA SER A 21 -16.49 -7.88 -12.73
C SER A 21 -16.82 -6.40 -12.52
N GLU A 22 -18.07 -6.02 -12.51
CA GLU A 22 -18.53 -4.65 -12.25
C GLU A 22 -18.71 -4.38 -10.76
N ASN A 23 -19.05 -5.42 -9.99
CA ASN A 23 -19.32 -5.33 -8.56
C ASN A 23 -18.12 -5.64 -7.67
N ILE A 24 -17.15 -6.40 -8.17
CA ILE A 24 -15.95 -6.80 -7.43
C ILE A 24 -14.72 -6.15 -8.06
N ARG A 25 -13.92 -5.48 -7.25
CA ARG A 25 -12.60 -4.98 -7.64
C ARG A 25 -11.53 -5.66 -6.83
N TYR A 26 -10.50 -6.14 -7.54
CA TYR A 26 -9.31 -6.75 -6.95
C TYR A 26 -8.11 -5.84 -7.19
N ILE A 27 -7.40 -5.50 -6.11
CA ILE A 27 -6.21 -4.65 -6.15
C ILE A 27 -5.03 -5.46 -5.60
N THR A 28 -3.98 -5.59 -6.40
CA THR A 28 -2.69 -6.09 -5.94
C THR A 28 -1.72 -4.93 -5.75
N PHE A 29 -0.92 -4.99 -4.69
CA PHE A 29 0.10 -3.99 -4.38
C PHE A 29 1.53 -4.53 -4.56
N ARG A 30 1.66 -5.67 -5.22
CA ARG A 30 2.98 -6.19 -5.63
C ARG A 30 3.50 -5.30 -6.76
N ASP A 31 4.61 -4.66 -6.53
CA ASP A 31 5.52 -3.94 -7.44
C ASP A 31 5.03 -3.66 -8.88
N THR A 32 3.93 -2.98 -9.05
CA THR A 32 3.48 -2.55 -10.36
C THR A 32 3.60 -1.03 -10.48
N TYR A 33 4.80 -0.58 -10.78
CA TYR A 33 5.00 0.71 -11.42
C TYR A 33 4.70 0.51 -12.91
N GLY A 34 3.64 1.14 -13.42
CA GLY A 34 3.31 1.07 -14.85
C GLY A 34 2.63 -0.24 -15.31
N GLY A 35 2.13 -0.25 -16.53
CA GLY A 35 1.69 -1.46 -17.23
C GLY A 35 2.86 -2.41 -17.48
N ASP A 36 2.56 -3.65 -17.80
CA ASP A 36 3.52 -4.76 -17.89
C ASP A 36 4.74 -4.53 -18.79
N ASN A 37 4.74 -3.50 -19.64
CA ASN A 37 5.77 -3.27 -20.64
C ASN A 37 6.80 -2.18 -20.28
N ASP A 38 6.63 -1.39 -19.19
CA ASP A 38 7.44 -0.18 -18.97
C ASP A 38 8.19 -0.08 -17.65
N LYS A 39 8.40 -1.18 -16.92
CA LYS A 39 9.09 -1.16 -15.61
C LYS A 39 10.47 -0.52 -15.68
N THR A 40 11.23 -0.79 -16.73
CA THR A 40 12.61 -0.27 -16.89
C THR A 40 12.61 1.23 -17.20
N TYR A 41 11.70 1.68 -18.06
CA TYR A 41 11.57 3.08 -18.44
C TYR A 41 11.15 3.96 -17.25
N TYR A 42 10.14 3.54 -16.48
CA TYR A 42 9.71 4.25 -15.27
C TYR A 42 10.79 4.29 -14.19
N LEU A 43 11.53 3.21 -14.00
CA LEU A 43 12.64 3.19 -13.04
C LEU A 43 13.76 4.13 -13.47
N GLN A 44 14.13 4.15 -14.75
CA GLN A 44 15.15 5.07 -15.28
C GLN A 44 14.73 6.52 -15.13
N GLN A 45 13.50 6.89 -15.48
CA GLN A 45 13.00 8.26 -15.30
C GLN A 45 12.94 8.70 -13.83
N ARG A 46 12.65 7.77 -12.89
CA ARG A 46 12.66 8.08 -11.46
C ARG A 46 14.04 8.48 -10.96
N TRP A 47 15.09 7.90 -11.53
CA TRP A 47 16.49 8.24 -11.18
C TRP A 47 17.01 9.47 -11.93
N ASN A 48 16.56 9.69 -13.16
CA ASN A 48 16.97 10.80 -14.02
C ASN A 48 15.92 11.94 -14.00
N GLN A 49 15.65 12.52 -12.85
CA GLN A 49 14.60 13.54 -12.66
C GLN A 49 14.76 14.82 -13.52
N MET A 50 15.90 15.03 -14.13
CA MET A 50 16.11 16.18 -15.04
C MET A 50 15.46 16.00 -16.42
N GLU A 51 15.00 14.81 -16.76
CA GLU A 51 14.44 14.46 -18.07
C GLU A 51 13.06 13.80 -17.94
N ILE A 52 12.19 14.31 -17.06
CA ILE A 52 10.81 13.86 -17.07
C ILE A 52 10.19 14.35 -18.37
N ASP A 53 9.95 13.42 -19.29
CA ASP A 53 9.27 13.70 -20.54
C ASP A 53 7.87 14.28 -20.26
N GLY A 54 7.51 15.34 -21.02
CA GLY A 54 6.19 15.97 -20.92
C GLY A 54 5.01 15.03 -21.20
N THR A 55 5.28 13.82 -21.72
CA THR A 55 4.29 12.74 -21.91
C THR A 55 4.07 11.89 -20.65
N THR A 56 4.89 12.06 -19.60
CA THR A 56 4.74 11.30 -18.35
C THR A 56 3.45 11.70 -17.64
N PRO A 57 2.53 10.74 -17.36
CA PRO A 57 1.24 11.09 -16.77
C PRO A 57 1.37 11.53 -15.32
N THR A 58 0.57 12.51 -14.95
CA THR A 58 0.34 12.88 -13.56
C THR A 58 -0.64 11.90 -12.87
N ALA A 59 -0.73 11.97 -11.55
CA ALA A 59 -1.76 11.24 -10.82
C ALA A 59 -3.18 11.67 -11.23
N GLY A 60 -3.37 12.97 -11.53
CA GLY A 60 -4.62 13.53 -12.04
C GLY A 60 -5.01 12.92 -13.37
N ASP A 61 -4.07 12.82 -14.32
CA ASP A 61 -4.31 12.19 -15.63
C ASP A 61 -4.77 10.75 -15.48
N LYS A 62 -4.07 9.97 -14.63
CA LYS A 62 -4.43 8.56 -14.37
C LYS A 62 -5.77 8.39 -13.66
N LEU A 63 -6.09 9.27 -12.74
CA LEU A 63 -7.38 9.26 -12.06
C LEU A 63 -8.52 9.64 -13.00
N GLU A 64 -8.32 10.64 -13.87
CA GLU A 64 -9.34 11.05 -14.85
C GLU A 64 -9.53 9.98 -15.94
N GLU A 65 -8.45 9.37 -16.43
CA GLU A 65 -8.51 8.23 -17.35
C GLU A 65 -9.34 7.09 -16.73
N ALA A 66 -9.02 6.71 -15.48
CA ALA A 66 -9.73 5.65 -14.77
C ALA A 66 -11.21 5.99 -14.50
N PHE A 67 -11.51 7.25 -14.21
CA PHE A 67 -12.88 7.71 -14.03
C PHE A 67 -13.71 7.56 -15.32
N LYS A 68 -13.15 7.96 -16.46
CA LYS A 68 -13.80 7.81 -17.77
C LYS A 68 -13.99 6.35 -18.18
N LEU A 69 -13.00 5.50 -17.90
CA LEU A 69 -13.09 4.06 -18.16
C LEU A 69 -14.11 3.33 -17.27
N ALA A 70 -14.41 3.87 -16.09
CA ALA A 70 -15.34 3.27 -15.15
C ALA A 70 -16.83 3.52 -15.48
N GLY A 71 -17.15 4.38 -16.46
CA GLY A 71 -18.50 4.67 -16.95
C GLY A 71 -18.70 6.11 -17.41
N ASP A 72 -19.93 6.46 -17.72
CA ASP A 72 -20.30 7.76 -18.28
C ASP A 72 -20.02 8.92 -17.30
N ASP A 73 -19.73 10.09 -17.82
CA ASP A 73 -19.51 11.30 -17.02
C ASP A 73 -20.86 11.90 -16.59
N THR A 74 -21.34 11.51 -15.41
CA THR A 74 -22.59 12.01 -14.83
C THR A 74 -22.33 12.87 -13.60
N PRO A 75 -23.24 13.79 -13.24
CA PRO A 75 -23.11 14.62 -12.04
C PRO A 75 -22.95 13.79 -10.75
N GLU A 76 -23.63 12.65 -10.64
CA GLU A 76 -23.56 11.75 -9.49
C GLU A 76 -22.18 11.13 -9.37
N ARG A 77 -21.62 10.68 -10.49
CA ARG A 77 -20.25 10.12 -10.50
C ARG A 77 -19.21 11.18 -10.23
N ARG A 78 -19.37 12.43 -10.68
CA ARG A 78 -18.49 13.56 -10.34
C ARG A 78 -18.56 13.88 -8.84
N LYS A 79 -19.74 13.81 -8.21
CA LYS A 79 -19.84 13.91 -6.76
C LYS A 79 -19.10 12.78 -6.04
N LEU A 80 -19.22 11.55 -6.53
CA LEU A 80 -18.46 10.42 -6.02
C LEU A 80 -16.93 10.63 -6.15
N GLN A 81 -16.47 11.07 -7.31
CA GLN A 81 -15.07 11.38 -7.53
C GLN A 81 -14.58 12.45 -6.53
N GLN A 82 -15.31 13.54 -6.38
CA GLN A 82 -14.96 14.62 -5.46
C GLN A 82 -14.93 14.14 -3.99
N HIS A 83 -15.88 13.29 -3.60
CA HIS A 83 -15.90 12.69 -2.27
C HIS A 83 -14.65 11.81 -2.04
N ILE A 84 -14.30 10.97 -3.00
CA ILE A 84 -13.08 10.15 -2.96
C ILE A 84 -11.84 11.05 -2.88
N TYR A 85 -11.76 12.12 -3.66
CA TYR A 85 -10.64 13.05 -3.63
C TYR A 85 -10.47 13.70 -2.27
N ASN A 86 -11.54 14.12 -1.65
CA ASN A 86 -11.52 14.72 -0.31
C ASN A 86 -11.08 13.71 0.75
N LEU A 87 -11.67 12.50 0.71
CA LEU A 87 -11.37 11.43 1.68
C LEU A 87 -9.89 11.02 1.64
N PHE A 88 -9.31 10.93 0.46
CA PHE A 88 -7.93 10.49 0.27
C PHE A 88 -6.91 11.64 0.28
N GLY A 89 -7.37 12.90 0.31
CA GLY A 89 -6.51 14.08 0.20
C GLY A 89 -5.79 14.15 -1.14
N MET A 90 -6.49 13.80 -2.23
CA MET A 90 -5.92 13.69 -3.57
C MET A 90 -5.47 15.01 -4.15
N GLN A 91 -6.04 16.15 -3.72
CA GLN A 91 -5.75 17.48 -4.27
C GLN A 91 -4.25 17.79 -4.31
N LYS A 92 -3.49 17.29 -3.33
CA LYS A 92 -2.03 17.50 -3.25
C LYS A 92 -1.23 16.59 -4.19
N LEU A 93 -1.89 15.60 -4.79
CA LEU A 93 -1.25 14.58 -5.61
C LEU A 93 -1.54 14.75 -7.10
N LEU A 94 -2.60 15.48 -7.47
CA LEU A 94 -3.08 15.56 -8.85
C LEU A 94 -2.01 15.98 -9.84
N ASP A 95 -1.19 16.98 -9.46
CA ASP A 95 -0.14 17.53 -10.32
C ASP A 95 1.19 16.77 -10.21
N LYS A 96 1.27 15.74 -9.34
CA LYS A 96 2.48 14.93 -9.23
C LYS A 96 2.54 13.89 -10.33
N TYR A 97 3.69 13.75 -10.96
CA TYR A 97 3.95 12.63 -11.87
C TYR A 97 3.84 11.30 -11.11
N VAL A 98 3.20 10.29 -11.73
CA VAL A 98 2.98 8.98 -11.11
C VAL A 98 4.28 8.34 -10.65
N ILE A 99 5.36 8.51 -11.40
CA ILE A 99 6.71 8.01 -11.08
C ILE A 99 7.31 8.62 -9.81
N LEU A 100 6.84 9.80 -9.38
CA LEU A 100 7.33 10.52 -8.19
C LEU A 100 6.45 10.26 -6.95
N LEU A 101 5.40 9.47 -7.07
CA LEU A 101 4.57 9.12 -5.94
C LEU A 101 5.32 8.19 -4.98
N SER A 102 5.17 8.43 -3.68
CA SER A 102 5.57 7.47 -2.66
C SER A 102 4.71 6.20 -2.74
N SER A 103 5.18 5.11 -2.15
CA SER A 103 4.40 3.86 -2.11
C SER A 103 3.01 4.04 -1.50
N GLY A 104 2.89 4.88 -0.46
CA GLY A 104 1.60 5.20 0.15
C GLY A 104 0.70 6.04 -0.75
N GLU A 105 1.26 7.06 -1.42
CA GLU A 105 0.52 7.89 -2.38
C GLU A 105 0.03 7.05 -3.56
N LEU A 106 0.88 6.18 -4.09
CA LEU A 106 0.48 5.28 -5.18
C LEU A 106 -0.65 4.33 -4.76
N ARG A 107 -0.63 3.82 -3.52
CA ARG A 107 -1.73 3.00 -2.99
C ARG A 107 -3.04 3.76 -2.92
N LYS A 108 -3.00 5.00 -2.44
CA LYS A 108 -4.18 5.88 -2.42
C LYS A 108 -4.75 6.05 -3.83
N VAL A 109 -3.91 6.32 -4.82
CA VAL A 109 -4.32 6.45 -6.23
C VAL A 109 -4.96 5.14 -6.72
N LYS A 110 -4.34 3.99 -6.48
CA LYS A 110 -4.90 2.68 -6.90
C LYS A 110 -6.26 2.37 -6.26
N VAL A 111 -6.42 2.67 -4.97
CA VAL A 111 -7.71 2.46 -4.29
C VAL A 111 -8.76 3.43 -4.82
N ALA A 112 -8.43 4.71 -5.01
CA ALA A 112 -9.33 5.70 -5.59
C ALA A 112 -9.83 5.28 -6.98
N THR A 113 -8.90 4.84 -7.85
CA THR A 113 -9.20 4.29 -9.18
C THR A 113 -10.22 3.14 -9.12
N ALA A 114 -10.03 2.20 -8.19
CA ALA A 114 -10.96 1.07 -8.04
C ALA A 114 -12.35 1.52 -7.57
N LEU A 115 -12.42 2.54 -6.72
CA LEU A 115 -13.67 3.07 -6.18
C LEU A 115 -14.51 3.85 -7.21
N PHE A 116 -13.92 4.36 -8.29
CA PHE A 116 -14.68 5.07 -9.34
C PHE A 116 -15.71 4.19 -10.04
N SER A 117 -15.51 2.88 -10.03
CA SER A 117 -16.52 1.94 -10.53
C SER A 117 -17.62 1.62 -9.53
N ASP A 118 -17.62 2.26 -8.36
CA ASP A 118 -18.58 2.02 -7.27
C ASP A 118 -18.83 0.53 -7.01
N PRO A 119 -17.78 -0.23 -6.61
CA PRO A 119 -17.90 -1.67 -6.41
C PRO A 119 -18.65 -2.00 -5.12
N ARG A 120 -19.23 -3.19 -5.04
CA ARG A 120 -19.81 -3.75 -3.82
C ARG A 120 -18.78 -4.46 -2.95
N VAL A 121 -17.76 -5.02 -3.59
CA VAL A 121 -16.69 -5.75 -2.93
C VAL A 121 -15.34 -5.24 -3.41
N LEU A 122 -14.49 -4.88 -2.47
CA LEU A 122 -13.12 -4.48 -2.71
C LEU A 122 -12.17 -5.51 -2.08
N ILE A 123 -11.43 -6.21 -2.91
CA ILE A 123 -10.41 -7.19 -2.48
C ILE A 123 -9.04 -6.55 -2.61
N MET A 124 -8.27 -6.54 -1.53
CA MET A 124 -6.92 -5.97 -1.52
C MET A 124 -5.90 -7.02 -1.07
N ASP A 125 -4.91 -7.26 -1.91
CA ASP A 125 -3.83 -8.20 -1.64
C ASP A 125 -2.62 -7.47 -1.05
N ASN A 126 -2.33 -7.75 0.22
CA ASN A 126 -1.21 -7.21 0.98
C ASN A 126 -1.09 -5.66 0.93
N PRO A 127 -2.15 -4.90 1.27
CA PRO A 127 -2.16 -3.45 1.11
C PRO A 127 -1.13 -2.73 2.00
N PHE A 128 -0.62 -3.36 3.05
CA PHE A 128 0.27 -2.74 4.04
C PHE A 128 1.76 -3.05 3.83
N ILE A 129 2.11 -3.96 2.92
CA ILE A 129 3.52 -4.34 2.67
C ILE A 129 4.32 -3.13 2.16
N GLY A 130 5.52 -2.92 2.73
CA GLY A 130 6.43 -1.85 2.30
C GLY A 130 5.98 -0.44 2.66
N LEU A 131 5.01 -0.29 3.57
CA LEU A 131 4.65 0.99 4.18
C LEU A 131 5.37 1.17 5.52
N ASP A 132 5.81 2.40 5.79
CA ASP A 132 6.17 2.82 7.14
C ASP A 132 4.95 2.81 8.08
N ALA A 133 5.19 2.86 9.39
CA ALA A 133 4.13 2.78 10.40
C ALA A 133 3.06 3.87 10.22
N GLY A 134 3.48 5.13 10.02
CA GLY A 134 2.54 6.25 9.91
C GLY A 134 1.65 6.15 8.66
N THR A 135 2.22 5.78 7.52
CA THR A 135 1.47 5.59 6.27
C THR A 135 0.52 4.39 6.38
N ARG A 136 0.92 3.33 7.07
CA ARG A 136 0.08 2.16 7.33
C ARG A 136 -1.14 2.52 8.17
N ASP A 137 -0.96 3.28 9.24
CA ASP A 137 -2.05 3.72 10.12
C ASP A 137 -3.01 4.66 9.40
N GLN A 138 -2.51 5.56 8.56
CA GLN A 138 -3.34 6.39 7.69
C GLN A 138 -4.19 5.55 6.74
N LEU A 139 -3.61 4.50 6.12
CA LEU A 139 -4.36 3.61 5.24
C LEU A 139 -5.41 2.80 5.99
N LYS A 140 -5.08 2.29 7.20
CA LYS A 140 -6.07 1.59 8.06
C LYS A 140 -7.24 2.51 8.42
N THR A 141 -6.98 3.73 8.83
CA THR A 141 -8.01 4.74 9.14
C THR A 141 -8.90 5.02 7.93
N LEU A 142 -8.29 5.19 6.76
CA LEU A 142 -9.01 5.42 5.52
C LEU A 142 -9.95 4.25 5.17
N LEU A 143 -9.46 3.02 5.27
CA LEU A 143 -10.27 1.82 5.02
C LEU A 143 -11.40 1.65 6.04
N THR A 144 -11.16 2.02 7.29
CA THR A 144 -12.19 2.07 8.34
C THR A 144 -13.31 3.03 7.95
N THR A 145 -12.97 4.24 7.52
CA THR A 145 -13.95 5.23 7.06
C THR A 145 -14.76 4.70 5.88
N LEU A 146 -14.07 4.12 4.88
CA LEU A 146 -14.75 3.53 3.71
C LEU A 146 -15.72 2.39 4.09
N ALA A 147 -15.33 1.54 5.02
CA ALA A 147 -16.18 0.43 5.49
C ALA A 147 -17.45 0.92 6.20
N HIS A 148 -17.36 2.04 6.92
CA HIS A 148 -18.50 2.61 7.65
C HIS A 148 -19.40 3.50 6.79
N GLU A 149 -18.84 4.32 5.92
CA GLU A 149 -19.60 5.28 5.11
C GLU A 149 -20.32 4.64 3.92
N ARG A 150 -19.86 3.48 3.49
CA ARG A 150 -20.38 2.83 2.28
C ARG A 150 -20.77 1.40 2.59
N SER A 151 -21.80 0.91 1.92
CA SER A 151 -22.16 -0.51 1.93
C SER A 151 -21.09 -1.34 1.15
N LEU A 152 -19.82 -1.04 1.36
CA LEU A 152 -18.68 -1.65 0.69
C LEU A 152 -18.15 -2.79 1.56
N GLN A 153 -18.17 -3.99 1.03
CA GLN A 153 -17.51 -5.13 1.65
C GLN A 153 -16.01 -5.08 1.32
N ILE A 154 -15.17 -5.06 2.34
CA ILE A 154 -13.71 -5.04 2.19
C ILE A 154 -13.15 -6.42 2.58
N ILE A 155 -12.41 -7.02 1.66
CA ILE A 155 -11.68 -8.28 1.88
C ILE A 155 -10.18 -7.96 1.81
N LEU A 156 -9.47 -8.22 2.90
CA LEU A 156 -8.02 -8.06 2.97
C LEU A 156 -7.35 -9.43 2.92
N ILE A 157 -6.43 -9.62 1.98
CA ILE A 157 -5.53 -10.77 1.97
C ILE A 157 -4.24 -10.30 2.63
N LEU A 158 -3.89 -10.86 3.78
CA LEU A 158 -2.76 -10.44 4.58
C LEU A 158 -1.79 -11.60 4.81
N SER A 159 -0.51 -11.35 4.62
CA SER A 159 0.56 -12.30 4.95
C SER A 159 1.03 -12.16 6.41
N LYS A 160 0.74 -11.02 7.05
CA LYS A 160 1.06 -10.75 8.45
C LYS A 160 -0.21 -10.48 9.24
N THR A 161 -0.34 -11.16 10.35
CA THR A 161 -1.53 -11.12 11.20
C THR A 161 -1.61 -9.87 12.08
N ASP A 162 -0.46 -9.23 12.35
CA ASP A 162 -0.39 -7.98 13.15
C ASP A 162 -0.96 -6.78 12.39
N ASP A 163 -1.21 -6.96 11.09
CA ASP A 163 -1.75 -5.90 10.23
C ASP A 163 -3.28 -5.90 10.12
N ILE A 164 -3.99 -6.82 10.81
CA ILE A 164 -5.46 -6.90 10.75
C ILE A 164 -6.07 -5.65 11.40
N PRO A 165 -6.81 -4.79 10.62
CA PRO A 165 -7.47 -3.62 11.18
C PRO A 165 -8.68 -4.00 12.05
N ASP A 166 -9.02 -3.13 13.02
CA ASP A 166 -10.12 -3.41 13.96
C ASP A 166 -11.52 -3.38 13.33
N PHE A 167 -11.70 -2.76 12.18
CA PHE A 167 -12.98 -2.77 11.47
C PHE A 167 -13.30 -4.13 10.82
N ILE A 168 -12.34 -5.04 10.75
CA ILE A 168 -12.54 -6.39 10.21
C ILE A 168 -13.44 -7.19 11.14
N THR A 169 -14.53 -7.72 10.60
CA THR A 169 -15.52 -8.47 11.38
C THR A 169 -15.20 -9.97 11.47
N HIS A 170 -14.65 -10.53 10.40
CA HIS A 170 -14.38 -11.97 10.31
C HIS A 170 -13.01 -12.24 9.69
N VAL A 171 -12.46 -13.39 10.06
CA VAL A 171 -11.17 -13.88 9.57
C VAL A 171 -11.36 -15.31 9.02
N VAL A 172 -10.64 -15.61 7.95
CA VAL A 172 -10.48 -16.95 7.41
C VAL A 172 -8.99 -17.21 7.28
N GLU A 173 -8.49 -18.18 8.00
CA GLU A 173 -7.09 -18.56 7.92
C GLU A 173 -6.85 -19.48 6.72
N VAL A 174 -5.78 -19.24 5.98
CA VAL A 174 -5.32 -20.11 4.89
C VAL A 174 -3.97 -20.68 5.29
N LYS A 175 -3.92 -21.98 5.51
CA LYS A 175 -2.72 -22.71 5.93
C LYS A 175 -2.57 -23.99 5.12
N ASP A 176 -1.34 -24.31 4.72
CA ASP A 176 -1.03 -25.54 3.96
C ASP A 176 -1.95 -25.73 2.75
N MET A 177 -2.19 -24.63 2.00
CA MET A 177 -3.08 -24.57 0.82
C MET A 177 -4.55 -24.95 1.11
N ARG A 178 -4.96 -24.92 2.37
CA ARG A 178 -6.35 -25.18 2.77
C ARG A 178 -6.97 -23.95 3.37
N VAL A 179 -8.23 -23.72 2.99
CA VAL A 179 -9.06 -22.65 3.54
C VAL A 179 -9.68 -23.14 4.84
N GLY A 180 -9.42 -22.43 5.93
CA GLY A 180 -9.95 -22.73 7.23
C GLY A 180 -11.40 -22.31 7.41
N LYS A 181 -11.92 -22.48 8.63
CA LYS A 181 -13.27 -22.04 8.98
C LYS A 181 -13.31 -20.52 9.13
N LYS A 182 -14.41 -19.92 8.67
CA LYS A 182 -14.73 -18.51 8.94
C LYS A 182 -15.03 -18.35 10.43
N MET A 183 -14.35 -17.40 11.08
CA MET A 183 -14.53 -17.05 12.50
C MET A 183 -14.61 -15.54 12.68
N THR A 184 -15.13 -15.08 13.79
CA THR A 184 -15.08 -13.65 14.14
C THR A 184 -13.65 -13.22 14.44
N LEU A 185 -13.36 -11.93 14.33
CA LEU A 185 -12.05 -11.38 14.69
C LEU A 185 -11.70 -11.66 16.15
N GLN A 186 -12.69 -11.63 17.04
CA GLN A 186 -12.50 -11.93 18.47
C GLN A 186 -12.12 -13.40 18.67
N GLU A 187 -12.89 -14.35 18.11
CA GLU A 187 -12.57 -15.78 18.18
C GLU A 187 -11.16 -16.05 17.62
N TYR A 188 -10.79 -15.38 16.51
CA TYR A 188 -9.45 -15.51 15.94
C TYR A 188 -8.36 -15.02 16.90
N ARG A 189 -8.56 -13.89 17.57
CA ARG A 189 -7.61 -13.34 18.57
C ARG A 189 -7.50 -14.25 19.78
N ASP A 190 -8.60 -14.82 20.24
CA ASP A 190 -8.66 -15.71 21.42
C ASP A 190 -7.97 -17.06 21.16
N THR A 191 -8.02 -17.57 19.92
CA THR A 191 -7.33 -18.81 19.53
C THR A 191 -5.82 -18.64 19.36
N ARG A 192 -5.33 -17.42 19.27
CA ARG A 192 -3.90 -17.15 19.14
C ARG A 192 -3.24 -17.10 20.51
N THR A 193 -2.40 -18.08 20.76
CA THR A 193 -1.38 -17.93 21.78
C THR A 193 -0.50 -16.74 21.37
N PRO A 194 -0.30 -15.72 22.24
CA PRO A 194 0.66 -14.68 21.96
C PRO A 194 1.97 -15.34 21.56
N VAL A 195 2.43 -15.11 20.34
CA VAL A 195 3.80 -15.53 19.97
C VAL A 195 4.69 -14.71 20.90
N PRO A 196 5.39 -15.35 21.83
CA PRO A 196 6.30 -14.61 22.69
C PRO A 196 7.24 -13.83 21.76
N PRO A 197 7.60 -12.59 22.12
CA PRO A 197 8.57 -11.87 21.35
C PRO A 197 9.72 -12.82 21.10
N HIS A 198 10.24 -12.89 19.87
CA HIS A 198 11.42 -13.70 19.57
C HIS A 198 12.56 -13.20 20.43
N ILE A 199 12.56 -13.62 21.69
CA ILE A 199 13.67 -13.44 22.58
C ILE A 199 14.72 -14.38 22.01
N LEU A 200 15.77 -13.82 21.44
CA LEU A 200 16.93 -14.60 21.08
C LEU A 200 17.34 -15.36 22.34
N ASP A 201 17.38 -16.66 22.24
CA ASP A 201 17.93 -17.51 23.29
C ASP A 201 19.35 -16.98 23.60
N ASP A 202 19.71 -16.95 24.86
CA ASP A 202 20.98 -16.37 25.33
C ASP A 202 22.20 -16.96 24.60
N ALA A 203 22.14 -18.20 24.16
CA ALA A 203 23.20 -18.84 23.38
C ALA A 203 23.33 -18.24 21.98
N LYS A 204 22.19 -18.00 21.31
CA LYS A 204 22.17 -17.33 20.00
C LYS A 204 22.55 -15.87 20.11
N ALA A 205 22.10 -15.17 21.14
CA ALA A 205 22.47 -13.79 21.40
C ALA A 205 23.98 -13.69 21.61
N ARG A 206 24.58 -14.57 22.42
CA ARG A 206 26.03 -14.62 22.61
C ARG A 206 26.75 -14.98 21.32
N ALA A 207 26.26 -15.95 20.55
CA ALA A 207 26.87 -16.32 19.28
C ALA A 207 26.93 -15.15 18.28
N ILE A 208 25.85 -14.34 18.24
CA ILE A 208 25.80 -13.13 17.38
C ILE A 208 26.81 -12.08 17.88
N VAL A 209 26.84 -11.81 19.18
CA VAL A 209 27.76 -10.81 19.78
C VAL A 209 29.22 -11.25 19.68
N THR A 210 29.49 -12.56 19.71
CA THR A 210 30.86 -13.11 19.60
C THR A 210 31.24 -13.52 18.18
N MET A 211 30.36 -13.28 17.18
CA MET A 211 30.75 -13.50 15.78
C MET A 211 32.00 -12.68 15.46
N PRO A 212 33.06 -13.32 14.90
CA PRO A 212 34.21 -12.58 14.46
C PRO A 212 33.77 -11.60 13.37
N TYR A 213 33.78 -10.33 13.68
CA TYR A 213 33.66 -9.30 12.64
C TYR A 213 34.86 -9.48 11.69
N ALA A 214 34.60 -9.37 10.39
CA ALA A 214 35.68 -9.23 9.43
C ALA A 214 36.45 -7.94 9.81
N THR A 215 37.50 -8.09 10.62
CA THR A 215 38.40 -7.01 10.92
C THR A 215 39.19 -6.74 9.65
N GLY A 216 38.70 -5.85 8.80
CA GLY A 216 39.56 -5.17 7.87
C GLY A 216 40.60 -4.38 8.67
N ASP A 217 41.83 -4.26 8.20
CA ASP A 217 42.90 -3.45 8.79
C ASP A 217 42.57 -1.93 8.81
N TYR A 218 41.34 -1.59 9.11
CA TYR A 218 40.87 -0.19 9.21
C TYR A 218 41.12 0.27 10.65
N ASN A 219 42.29 0.78 10.91
CA ASN A 219 42.67 1.41 12.18
C ASN A 219 42.15 2.87 12.19
N VAL A 220 40.84 3.04 11.96
CA VAL A 220 40.18 4.34 11.97
C VAL A 220 39.09 4.35 13.03
N ASP A 221 39.15 5.31 13.93
CA ASP A 221 38.11 5.49 14.99
C ASP A 221 36.75 5.87 14.39
N GLU A 222 36.74 6.52 13.25
CA GLU A 222 35.51 7.01 12.59
C GLU A 222 35.42 6.44 11.17
N VAL A 223 34.37 5.68 10.94
CA VAL A 223 34.08 5.02 9.64
C VAL A 223 33.39 5.98 8.68
N VAL A 224 32.44 6.79 9.20
CA VAL A 224 31.71 7.80 8.45
C VAL A 224 31.54 9.04 9.32
N ARG A 225 31.81 10.20 8.74
CA ARG A 225 31.47 11.49 9.34
C ARG A 225 30.72 12.36 8.34
N LEU A 226 29.53 12.78 8.70
CA LEU A 226 28.75 13.78 7.99
C LEU A 226 28.76 15.06 8.79
N ASN A 227 29.17 16.16 8.16
CA ASN A 227 29.19 17.49 8.79
C ASN A 227 28.22 18.42 8.03
N ARG A 228 27.19 18.87 8.70
CA ARG A 228 26.16 19.79 8.17
C ARG A 228 25.69 19.42 6.76
N VAL A 229 25.44 18.12 6.55
CA VAL A 229 25.00 17.62 5.26
C VAL A 229 23.54 17.99 5.05
N SER A 230 23.27 18.68 3.95
CA SER A 230 21.92 18.98 3.51
C SER A 230 21.66 18.34 2.15
N ILE A 231 20.50 17.67 2.03
CA ILE A 231 20.03 17.07 0.78
C ILE A 231 18.75 17.74 0.39
N VAL A 232 18.75 18.34 -0.80
CA VAL A 232 17.59 19.02 -1.37
C VAL A 232 17.21 18.34 -2.67
N TYR A 233 15.92 18.04 -2.81
CA TYR A 233 15.34 17.40 -3.99
C TYR A 233 14.32 18.37 -4.61
N GLY A 234 14.70 19.01 -5.71
CA GLY A 234 13.92 20.09 -6.27
C GLY A 234 13.72 21.23 -5.26
N LYS A 235 12.48 21.48 -4.85
CA LYS A 235 12.12 22.46 -3.81
C LYS A 235 11.97 21.88 -2.40
N ARG A 236 12.21 20.56 -2.24
CA ARG A 236 12.01 19.86 -0.98
C ARG A 236 13.35 19.56 -0.33
N THR A 237 13.55 20.06 0.88
CA THR A 237 14.68 19.67 1.72
C THR A 237 14.36 18.32 2.37
N ILE A 238 15.20 17.31 2.11
CA ILE A 238 15.10 15.96 2.68
C ILE A 238 15.88 15.87 3.98
N LEU A 239 17.11 16.37 3.96
CA LEU A 239 17.97 16.50 5.14
C LEU A 239 18.45 17.94 5.21
N LYS A 240 18.56 18.47 6.42
CA LYS A 240 19.05 19.83 6.67
C LYS A 240 20.07 19.77 7.81
N ASP A 241 21.29 20.26 7.51
CA ASP A 241 22.37 20.45 8.48
C ASP A 241 22.61 19.22 9.37
N LEU A 242 22.59 18.01 8.75
CA LEU A 242 22.80 16.75 9.46
C LEU A 242 24.27 16.58 9.84
N ASP A 243 24.53 16.52 11.14
CA ASP A 243 25.80 16.06 11.71
C ASP A 243 25.63 14.63 12.19
N TRP A 244 26.43 13.70 11.66
CA TRP A 244 26.38 12.30 12.04
C TRP A 244 27.73 11.64 11.92
N THR A 245 28.08 10.88 12.95
CA THR A 245 29.35 10.14 13.01
C THR A 245 29.08 8.69 13.33
N VAL A 246 29.64 7.80 12.51
CA VAL A 246 29.68 6.36 12.77
C VAL A 246 31.11 6.03 13.19
N ARG A 247 31.24 5.45 14.37
CA ARG A 247 32.52 5.00 14.92
C ARG A 247 32.68 3.51 14.70
N ASN A 248 33.93 3.09 14.62
CA ASN A 248 34.27 1.67 14.64
C ASN A 248 33.98 1.13 16.04
N GLY A 249 32.99 0.20 16.13
CA GLY A 249 32.49 -0.34 17.40
C GLY A 249 33.20 -1.58 17.86
#